data_42dad64a456e346c5ac84c1568b09080
#
_entry.id   42dad64a456e346c5ac84c1568b09080
#
_cell.length_a   1.000
_cell.length_b   1.000
_cell.length_c   1.000
_cell.angle_alpha   90.00
_cell.angle_beta   90.00
_cell.angle_gamma   90.00
#
_symmetry.space_group_name_H-M   'P 1'
#
loop_
_entity.id
_entity.type
_entity.pdbx_description
1 polymer ?
#
loop_
_entity_poly.entity_id
_entity_poly.type
_entity_poly.pdbx_seq_one_letter_code
_entity_poly.pdbx_strand_id
1 'polypeptide(L)'
;MAAIGASPSLPVFWGMSLHRTDSGHSPWQREPLFVPHWHSRPLWRTRQGARQRHPRPGEEQNPLSCKYGPLSAVRAEGYTQFLGSIRPANRVERTRTNMSVGHAMKPMSEAHFAILRRHMVEVIGIQVDLASEELGKAALDERVLAAMRNVPRHRFVPSFLAPLAYQDTPLPIGFDKTISQPFIVALMTDLLGPEPHESILEVGTGLGYQAAVLAELSGRVWSVEIVEELAGQAEANLRQLGCSDVAIRIGDGSRGWREHAPYDRALLTAAAERLPPAILDQIKPRGRIVLPLGPDEAQWLTVVDKGADGQTSVRKLIRVRFSRLETVV
;
A
#
# COMPACT_ATOMS: atom_id res chain seq x y z
N MET A 1 34.05 30.80 18.87
CA MET A 1 34.72 30.53 17.60
C MET A 1 34.75 29.03 17.38
N ALA A 2 34.13 28.57 16.38
CA ALA A 2 34.28 27.45 15.50
C ALA A 2 32.86 26.91 15.11
N ALA A 3 32.47 27.26 13.91
CA ALA A 3 31.27 26.74 13.25
C ALA A 3 31.57 25.31 12.79
N ILE A 4 30.66 24.39 13.04
CA ILE A 4 30.65 23.06 12.44
C ILE A 4 29.47 23.03 11.43
N GLY A 5 29.85 22.80 10.17
CA GLY A 5 28.98 22.85 9.03
C GLY A 5 27.92 21.75 9.05
N ALA A 6 26.71 22.15 8.71
CA ALA A 6 25.62 21.24 8.41
C ALA A 6 25.82 20.63 7.02
N SER A 7 25.81 19.31 6.92
CA SER A 7 25.69 18.59 5.64
C SER A 7 24.30 18.76 5.09
N PRO A 8 24.12 18.99 3.79
CA PRO A 8 22.79 19.07 3.18
C PRO A 8 22.22 17.68 2.96
N SER A 9 21.11 17.38 3.63
CA SER A 9 20.26 16.24 3.34
C SER A 9 19.63 16.39 1.96
N LEU A 10 19.85 15.42 1.09
CA LEU A 10 19.20 15.33 -0.23
C LEU A 10 17.70 15.10 -0.07
N PRO A 11 16.84 15.87 -0.73
CA PRO A 11 15.41 15.63 -0.70
C PRO A 11 15.06 14.44 -1.58
N VAL A 12 14.38 13.44 -1.02
CA VAL A 12 13.70 12.38 -1.78
C VAL A 12 12.48 13.00 -2.46
N PHE A 13 12.63 13.37 -3.72
CA PHE A 13 11.53 13.90 -4.55
C PHE A 13 10.62 12.78 -5.02
N TRP A 14 9.38 12.72 -4.50
CA TRP A 14 8.28 11.96 -5.08
C TRP A 14 7.04 12.85 -5.13
N GLY A 15 6.74 13.34 -6.32
CA GLY A 15 5.51 14.08 -6.55
C GLY A 15 5.56 14.89 -7.85
N MET A 16 5.24 14.27 -8.98
CA MET A 16 4.91 15.01 -10.21
C MET A 16 3.48 15.51 -10.13
N SER A 17 3.32 16.80 -9.85
CA SER A 17 2.10 17.55 -10.12
C SER A 17 2.15 17.99 -11.59
N LEU A 18 1.18 17.58 -12.38
CA LEU A 18 0.99 18.06 -13.76
C LEU A 18 0.43 19.47 -13.71
N HIS A 19 1.28 20.49 -13.73
CA HIS A 19 0.90 21.83 -14.15
C HIS A 19 1.11 21.95 -15.65
N ARG A 20 -0.01 22.22 -16.35
CA ARG A 20 -0.03 22.55 -17.77
C ARG A 20 0.54 23.96 -17.95
N THR A 21 1.71 24.09 -18.58
CA THR A 21 2.16 25.34 -19.17
C THR A 21 2.23 25.16 -20.68
N ASP A 22 1.45 25.98 -21.39
CA ASP A 22 1.54 26.15 -22.84
C ASP A 22 2.90 26.75 -23.23
N SER A 23 3.74 25.97 -23.87
CA SER A 23 4.73 26.44 -24.85
C SER A 23 5.38 25.21 -25.51
N GLY A 24 5.12 25.07 -26.81
CA GLY A 24 5.57 23.93 -27.59
C GLY A 24 7.09 23.90 -27.82
N HIS A 25 7.74 22.95 -27.19
CA HIS A 25 9.02 22.38 -27.65
C HIS A 25 9.15 20.96 -27.07
N SER A 26 9.46 20.02 -27.94
CA SER A 26 9.60 18.60 -27.65
C SER A 26 10.91 18.31 -26.93
N PRO A 27 10.93 17.56 -25.78
CA PRO A 27 12.15 17.16 -25.10
C PRO A 27 12.43 15.67 -25.27
N TRP A 28 12.83 15.25 -26.47
CA TRP A 28 13.48 13.95 -26.65
C TRP A 28 14.87 14.14 -27.25
N GLN A 29 15.86 14.52 -26.42
CA GLN A 29 17.26 14.31 -26.72
C GLN A 29 17.83 13.36 -25.66
N ARG A 30 18.36 12.25 -26.14
CA ARG A 30 19.00 11.19 -25.34
C ARG A 30 20.40 11.63 -24.95
N GLU A 31 20.73 11.62 -23.66
CA GLU A 31 22.12 11.59 -23.18
C GLU A 31 22.47 10.19 -22.70
N PRO A 32 23.74 9.75 -22.85
CA PRO A 32 24.12 8.35 -22.62
C PRO A 32 24.37 8.06 -21.15
N LEU A 33 23.83 6.92 -20.70
CA LEU A 33 24.04 6.33 -19.38
C LEU A 33 25.52 5.98 -19.15
N PHE A 34 26.10 6.53 -18.12
CA PHE A 34 27.41 6.19 -17.61
C PHE A 34 27.32 4.86 -16.85
N VAL A 35 28.01 3.82 -17.33
CA VAL A 35 28.12 2.51 -16.67
C VAL A 35 29.47 2.42 -15.97
N PRO A 36 29.53 2.22 -14.66
CA PRO A 36 30.81 1.94 -13.97
C PRO A 36 31.21 0.47 -14.20
N HIS A 37 32.41 0.27 -14.70
CA HIS A 37 33.05 -1.05 -14.79
C HIS A 37 33.41 -1.59 -13.39
N TRP A 38 32.86 -2.76 -13.05
CA TRP A 38 33.31 -3.56 -11.90
C TRP A 38 34.21 -4.68 -12.37
N HIS A 39 35.45 -4.64 -11.89
CA HIS A 39 36.41 -5.74 -12.07
C HIS A 39 36.07 -6.91 -11.14
N SER A 40 35.80 -8.03 -11.73
CA SER A 40 35.58 -9.34 -11.11
C SER A 40 36.87 -9.91 -10.48
N ARG A 41 36.77 -10.43 -9.25
CA ARG A 41 37.57 -11.54 -8.76
C ARG A 41 36.72 -12.50 -7.94
N PRO A 42 36.74 -13.81 -8.24
CA PRO A 42 35.98 -14.81 -7.50
C PRO A 42 36.83 -15.41 -6.37
N LEU A 43 36.21 -15.58 -5.18
CA LEU A 43 36.74 -16.46 -4.15
C LEU A 43 35.65 -17.44 -3.75
N TRP A 44 35.63 -18.60 -4.41
CA TRP A 44 34.90 -19.77 -3.96
C TRP A 44 35.75 -20.53 -2.93
N ARG A 45 35.28 -20.67 -1.71
CA ARG A 45 35.66 -21.74 -0.80
C ARG A 45 34.42 -22.54 -0.43
N THR A 46 34.39 -23.73 -0.96
CA THR A 46 33.51 -24.81 -0.62
C THR A 46 33.63 -25.19 0.89
N ARG A 47 32.49 -25.23 1.58
CA ARG A 47 32.33 -26.11 2.76
C ARG A 47 31.09 -26.97 2.53
N GLN A 48 31.34 -28.22 2.29
CA GLN A 48 30.35 -29.30 2.36
C GLN A 48 29.88 -29.49 3.81
N GLY A 49 28.59 -29.83 3.97
CA GLY A 49 28.09 -30.53 5.14
C GLY A 49 27.03 -29.78 5.95
N ALA A 50 25.79 -29.71 5.43
CA ALA A 50 24.62 -29.58 6.28
C ALA A 50 23.57 -30.57 5.83
N ARG A 51 23.27 -31.52 6.70
CA ARG A 51 22.30 -32.61 6.51
C ARG A 51 20.91 -32.06 6.26
N GLN A 52 20.28 -32.56 5.21
CA GLN A 52 18.84 -32.42 4.97
C GLN A 52 18.07 -32.96 6.18
N ARG A 53 17.33 -32.10 6.88
CA ARG A 53 16.32 -32.54 7.83
C ARG A 53 14.99 -32.58 7.08
N HIS A 54 14.40 -33.74 6.98
CA HIS A 54 13.02 -33.92 6.56
C HIS A 54 12.09 -33.21 7.56
N PRO A 55 11.05 -32.51 7.11
CA PRO A 55 10.05 -31.92 8.00
C PRO A 55 9.27 -33.04 8.69
N ARG A 56 9.02 -32.87 9.99
CA ARG A 56 8.15 -33.76 10.79
C ARG A 56 6.69 -33.50 10.40
N PRO A 57 5.84 -34.54 10.36
CA PRO A 57 4.40 -34.36 10.19
C PRO A 57 3.79 -33.79 11.48
N GLY A 58 3.17 -32.62 11.45
CA GLY A 58 2.48 -32.02 12.59
C GLY A 58 2.57 -30.49 12.72
N GLU A 59 2.89 -29.73 11.67
CA GLU A 59 2.69 -28.28 11.71
C GLU A 59 1.22 -27.97 11.50
N GLU A 60 0.56 -27.54 12.56
CA GLU A 60 -0.80 -27.00 12.56
C GLU A 60 -0.88 -25.82 11.59
N GLN A 61 -1.80 -25.95 10.63
CA GLN A 61 -2.15 -24.87 9.72
C GLN A 61 -2.68 -23.69 10.55
N ASN A 62 -2.05 -22.52 10.43
CA ASN A 62 -2.49 -21.29 11.05
C ASN A 62 -3.93 -20.96 10.56
N PRO A 63 -4.96 -20.92 11.42
CA PRO A 63 -6.35 -20.76 11.01
C PRO A 63 -6.73 -19.34 10.55
N LEU A 64 -5.78 -18.39 10.53
CA LEU A 64 -6.03 -16.97 10.29
C LEU A 64 -5.71 -16.48 8.85
N SER A 65 -5.32 -17.37 7.95
CA SER A 65 -5.02 -17.00 6.56
C SER A 65 -6.31 -16.82 5.77
N CYS A 66 -6.53 -15.66 5.19
CA CYS A 66 -7.47 -15.46 4.09
C CYS A 66 -7.14 -16.48 2.99
N LYS A 67 -7.97 -17.50 2.80
CA LYS A 67 -7.68 -18.63 1.90
C LYS A 67 -7.86 -18.19 0.45
N TYR A 68 -6.81 -17.69 -0.18
CA TYR A 68 -6.75 -17.46 -1.61
C TYR A 68 -6.69 -18.78 -2.38
N GLY A 69 -7.83 -19.46 -2.51
CA GLY A 69 -7.96 -20.66 -3.35
C GLY A 69 -7.84 -20.33 -4.84
N PRO A 70 -7.57 -21.32 -5.74
CA PRO A 70 -7.57 -21.09 -7.17
C PRO A 70 -8.97 -20.66 -7.63
N LEU A 71 -9.12 -19.40 -8.02
CA LEU A 71 -10.36 -18.83 -8.51
C LEU A 71 -10.67 -19.40 -9.90
N SER A 72 -11.78 -20.16 -10.00
CA SER A 72 -12.44 -20.47 -11.26
C SER A 72 -12.84 -19.15 -11.95
N ALA A 73 -12.57 -19.07 -13.24
CA ALA A 73 -12.83 -17.91 -14.09
C ALA A 73 -14.29 -17.44 -13.98
N VAL A 74 -14.53 -16.33 -13.29
CA VAL A 74 -15.80 -15.61 -13.32
C VAL A 74 -15.74 -14.65 -14.51
N ARG A 75 -16.70 -14.79 -15.44
CA ARG A 75 -16.87 -13.96 -16.63
C ARG A 75 -17.02 -12.50 -16.24
N ALA A 76 -16.26 -11.65 -16.93
CA ALA A 76 -16.39 -10.20 -16.89
C ALA A 76 -17.64 -9.77 -17.71
N GLU A 77 -18.78 -9.74 -17.06
CA GLU A 77 -20.00 -9.10 -17.59
C GLU A 77 -20.47 -8.05 -16.58
N GLY A 78 -20.30 -6.77 -16.91
CA GLY A 78 -20.89 -5.70 -16.10
C GLY A 78 -20.29 -4.30 -16.13
N TYR A 79 -19.36 -3.97 -17.02
CA TYR A 79 -18.74 -2.62 -17.02
C TYR A 79 -19.04 -1.74 -18.24
N THR A 80 -20.17 -1.94 -18.95
CA THR A 80 -20.50 -1.16 -20.16
C THR A 80 -21.45 0.01 -19.94
N GLN A 81 -21.80 0.39 -18.73
CA GLN A 81 -22.86 1.40 -18.50
C GLN A 81 -22.38 2.77 -18.00
N PHE A 82 -21.09 3.05 -17.89
CA PHE A 82 -20.63 4.33 -17.29
C PHE A 82 -19.89 5.30 -18.24
N LEU A 83 -19.96 5.08 -19.57
CA LEU A 83 -19.36 6.00 -20.57
C LEU A 83 -20.41 6.77 -21.40
N GLY A 84 -21.53 7.13 -20.83
CA GLY A 84 -22.65 7.80 -21.50
C GLY A 84 -22.82 9.27 -21.17
N SER A 85 -21.83 10.15 -21.31
CA SER A 85 -22.10 11.60 -21.44
C SER A 85 -20.86 12.46 -21.78
N ILE A 86 -20.15 12.15 -22.86
CA ILE A 86 -19.26 13.13 -23.50
C ILE A 86 -19.68 13.22 -24.95
N ARG A 87 -20.33 14.36 -25.32
CA ARG A 87 -20.66 14.67 -26.72
C ARG A 87 -19.38 15.06 -27.47
N PRO A 88 -19.04 14.42 -28.59
CA PRO A 88 -17.96 14.91 -29.45
C PRO A 88 -18.48 15.99 -30.38
N ALA A 89 -17.83 17.14 -30.37
CA ALA A 89 -17.93 18.12 -31.45
C ALA A 89 -16.89 17.76 -32.54
N ASN A 90 -17.38 17.85 -33.79
CA ASN A 90 -16.66 17.93 -35.05
C ASN A 90 -16.14 16.66 -35.74
N ARG A 91 -16.85 16.46 -36.83
CA ARG A 91 -16.61 15.60 -38.00
C ARG A 91 -15.22 15.85 -38.63
N VAL A 92 -14.35 14.84 -38.61
CA VAL A 92 -13.17 14.77 -39.48
C VAL A 92 -13.31 13.52 -40.34
N GLU A 93 -13.13 13.71 -41.65
CA GLU A 93 -13.28 12.71 -42.71
C GLU A 93 -12.38 11.49 -42.48
N ARG A 94 -12.99 10.30 -42.66
CA ARG A 94 -12.31 9.01 -42.58
C ARG A 94 -11.54 8.73 -43.84
N THR A 95 -10.24 8.87 -43.83
CA THR A 95 -9.36 8.14 -44.75
C THR A 95 -9.16 6.73 -44.16
N ARG A 96 -9.68 5.73 -44.88
CA ARG A 96 -9.49 4.31 -44.57
C ARG A 96 -8.05 3.94 -44.88
N THR A 97 -7.19 3.95 -43.88
CA THR A 97 -5.92 3.21 -43.98
C THR A 97 -6.12 1.90 -43.21
N ASN A 98 -6.15 0.80 -43.95
CA ASN A 98 -6.18 -0.55 -43.41
C ASN A 98 -4.83 -0.81 -42.68
N MET A 99 -4.74 -0.50 -41.40
CA MET A 99 -3.68 -1.02 -40.54
C MET A 99 -4.26 -2.16 -39.71
N SER A 100 -4.08 -3.37 -40.25
CA SER A 100 -4.17 -4.60 -39.50
C SER A 100 -3.05 -4.65 -38.46
N VAL A 101 -3.28 -4.15 -37.25
CA VAL A 101 -2.42 -4.40 -36.09
C VAL A 101 -3.29 -4.59 -34.88
N GLY A 102 -3.75 -5.77 -34.67
CA GLY A 102 -4.45 -6.19 -33.47
C GLY A 102 -3.86 -7.47 -32.92
N HIS A 103 -2.59 -7.46 -32.52
CA HIS A 103 -2.16 -8.42 -31.51
C HIS A 103 -2.72 -7.94 -30.19
N ALA A 104 -3.94 -8.35 -29.86
CA ALA A 104 -4.49 -8.19 -28.53
C ALA A 104 -3.50 -8.86 -27.56
N MET A 105 -2.83 -8.06 -26.75
CA MET A 105 -1.96 -8.59 -25.69
C MET A 105 -2.77 -9.56 -24.85
N LYS A 106 -2.29 -10.80 -24.70
CA LYS A 106 -2.95 -11.78 -23.82
C LYS A 106 -3.02 -11.19 -22.41
N PRO A 107 -4.19 -11.30 -21.74
CA PRO A 107 -4.30 -10.89 -20.34
C PRO A 107 -3.22 -11.58 -19.51
N MET A 108 -2.65 -10.86 -18.56
CA MET A 108 -1.66 -11.43 -17.64
C MET A 108 -2.33 -12.55 -16.82
N SER A 109 -1.66 -13.70 -16.72
CA SER A 109 -2.13 -14.81 -15.89
C SER A 109 -1.78 -14.57 -14.42
N GLU A 110 -2.46 -15.29 -13.50
CA GLU A 110 -2.14 -15.26 -12.07
C GLU A 110 -0.68 -15.65 -11.79
N ALA A 111 -0.11 -16.55 -12.59
CA ALA A 111 1.31 -16.91 -12.50
C ALA A 111 2.25 -15.72 -12.78
N HIS A 112 1.91 -14.86 -13.75
CA HIS A 112 2.67 -13.63 -14.01
C HIS A 112 2.55 -12.65 -12.82
N PHE A 113 1.35 -12.45 -12.30
CA PHE A 113 1.13 -11.61 -11.13
C PHE A 113 1.86 -12.14 -9.89
N ALA A 114 1.93 -13.45 -9.70
CA ALA A 114 2.69 -14.05 -8.60
C ALA A 114 4.20 -13.77 -8.69
N ILE A 115 4.77 -13.74 -9.90
CA ILE A 115 6.17 -13.34 -10.11
C ILE A 115 6.37 -11.86 -9.75
N LEU A 116 5.52 -10.98 -10.27
CA LEU A 116 5.59 -9.54 -9.99
C LEU A 116 5.43 -9.25 -8.50
N ARG A 117 4.55 -9.96 -7.82
CA ARG A 117 4.31 -9.83 -6.38
C ARG A 117 5.55 -10.21 -5.55
N ARG A 118 6.25 -11.29 -5.91
CA ARG A 118 7.52 -11.65 -5.26
C ARG A 118 8.58 -10.57 -5.46
N HIS A 119 8.72 -10.08 -6.69
CA HIS A 119 9.65 -8.99 -7.00
C HIS A 119 9.32 -7.70 -6.24
N MET A 120 8.05 -7.34 -6.10
CA MET A 120 7.62 -6.21 -5.26
C MET A 120 8.16 -6.33 -3.83
N VAL A 121 8.09 -7.53 -3.23
CA VAL A 121 8.60 -7.74 -1.86
C VAL A 121 10.12 -7.63 -1.78
N GLU A 122 10.85 -8.06 -2.81
CA GLU A 122 12.30 -7.86 -2.89
C GLU A 122 12.65 -6.36 -2.97
N VAL A 123 11.90 -5.59 -3.78
CA VAL A 123 12.06 -4.13 -3.87
C VAL A 123 11.76 -3.45 -2.53
N ILE A 124 10.72 -3.88 -1.80
CA ILE A 124 10.44 -3.39 -0.45
C ILE A 124 11.64 -3.62 0.47
N GLY A 125 12.26 -4.80 0.45
CA GLY A 125 13.45 -5.10 1.24
C GLY A 125 14.62 -4.15 0.94
N ILE A 126 14.87 -3.86 -0.33
CA ILE A 126 15.90 -2.91 -0.76
C ILE A 126 15.58 -1.49 -0.26
N GLN A 127 14.33 -1.05 -0.35
CA GLN A 127 13.90 0.28 0.14
C GLN A 127 14.11 0.41 1.65
N VAL A 128 13.83 -0.63 2.42
CA VAL A 128 14.06 -0.66 3.88
C VAL A 128 15.55 -0.56 4.19
N ASP A 129 16.40 -1.29 3.48
CA ASP A 129 17.85 -1.24 3.67
C ASP A 129 18.40 0.16 3.38
N LEU A 130 17.97 0.76 2.27
CA LEU A 130 18.35 2.12 1.89
C LEU A 130 17.90 3.20 2.90
N ALA A 131 16.75 3.00 3.55
CA ALA A 131 16.19 3.91 4.55
C ALA A 131 16.52 3.49 6.00
N SER A 132 17.44 2.53 6.19
CA SER A 132 17.68 1.89 7.50
C SER A 132 18.11 2.86 8.60
N GLU A 133 18.90 3.88 8.28
CA GLU A 133 19.32 4.91 9.24
C GLU A 133 18.13 5.75 9.72
N GLU A 134 17.26 6.18 8.80
CA GLU A 134 16.07 6.99 9.11
C GLU A 134 15.02 6.18 9.87
N LEU A 135 14.86 4.89 9.50
CA LEU A 135 13.89 3.99 10.10
C LEU A 135 14.36 3.43 11.46
N GLY A 136 15.68 3.42 11.71
CA GLY A 136 16.28 2.78 12.87
C GLY A 136 16.18 1.25 12.84
N LYS A 137 15.99 0.65 11.65
CA LYS A 137 15.90 -0.80 11.44
C LYS A 137 16.31 -1.18 10.02
N ALA A 138 16.96 -2.34 9.86
CA ALA A 138 17.47 -2.82 8.58
C ALA A 138 16.53 -3.80 7.85
N ALA A 139 15.47 -4.27 8.49
CA ALA A 139 14.52 -5.21 7.91
C ALA A 139 13.12 -5.05 8.53
N LEU A 140 12.08 -5.39 7.77
CA LEU A 140 10.70 -5.52 8.27
C LEU A 140 10.48 -6.92 8.86
N ASP A 141 9.42 -7.07 9.65
CA ASP A 141 8.95 -8.37 10.14
C ASP A 141 8.60 -9.28 8.95
N GLU A 142 9.12 -10.53 8.98
CA GLU A 142 8.87 -11.49 7.92
C GLU A 142 7.37 -11.84 7.79
N ARG A 143 6.58 -11.73 8.85
CA ARG A 143 5.12 -11.90 8.81
C ARG A 143 4.48 -10.84 7.90
N VAL A 144 4.96 -9.59 7.96
CA VAL A 144 4.48 -8.51 7.09
C VAL A 144 4.85 -8.78 5.64
N LEU A 145 6.09 -9.19 5.38
CA LEU A 145 6.53 -9.54 4.02
C LEU A 145 5.76 -10.75 3.48
N ALA A 146 5.43 -11.72 4.32
CA ALA A 146 4.58 -12.86 3.96
C ALA A 146 3.16 -12.42 3.61
N ALA A 147 2.54 -11.55 4.40
CA ALA A 147 1.23 -10.97 4.09
C ALA A 147 1.25 -10.22 2.75
N MET A 148 2.29 -9.43 2.47
CA MET A 148 2.47 -8.74 1.19
C MET A 148 2.66 -9.71 0.01
N ARG A 149 3.25 -10.91 0.24
CA ARG A 149 3.35 -11.98 -0.77
C ARG A 149 2.01 -12.69 -1.00
N ASN A 150 1.16 -12.78 0.01
CA ASN A 150 -0.12 -13.49 -0.06
C ASN A 150 -1.20 -12.63 -0.72
N VAL A 151 -1.35 -11.38 -0.31
CA VAL A 151 -2.45 -10.51 -0.77
C VAL A 151 -2.26 -10.08 -2.23
N PRO A 152 -3.17 -10.41 -3.15
CA PRO A 152 -3.05 -10.11 -4.58
C PRO A 152 -3.40 -8.65 -4.87
N ARG A 153 -2.44 -7.74 -4.75
CA ARG A 153 -2.62 -6.29 -4.89
C ARG A 153 -3.32 -5.88 -6.20
N HIS A 154 -3.10 -6.60 -7.30
CA HIS A 154 -3.75 -6.33 -8.59
C HIS A 154 -5.29 -6.47 -8.57
N ARG A 155 -5.86 -7.08 -7.52
CA ARG A 155 -7.30 -7.16 -7.29
C ARG A 155 -7.88 -5.90 -6.64
N PHE A 156 -7.02 -5.02 -6.16
CA PHE A 156 -7.39 -3.79 -5.45
C PHE A 156 -7.03 -2.53 -6.25
N VAL A 157 -6.94 -2.65 -7.56
CA VAL A 157 -6.75 -1.53 -8.48
C VAL A 157 -7.73 -1.68 -9.65
N PRO A 158 -8.08 -0.59 -10.36
CA PRO A 158 -8.81 -0.67 -11.63
C PRO A 158 -8.15 -1.66 -12.59
N SER A 159 -8.92 -2.47 -13.30
CA SER A 159 -8.42 -3.59 -14.10
C SER A 159 -7.35 -3.20 -15.13
N PHE A 160 -7.44 -2.01 -15.70
CA PHE A 160 -6.44 -1.48 -16.66
C PHE A 160 -5.10 -1.13 -15.99
N LEU A 161 -5.07 -0.94 -14.67
CA LEU A 161 -3.84 -0.72 -13.88
C LEU A 161 -3.28 -2.01 -13.28
N ALA A 162 -3.96 -3.14 -13.40
CA ALA A 162 -3.50 -4.41 -12.85
C ALA A 162 -2.04 -4.78 -13.25
N PRO A 163 -1.57 -4.55 -14.49
CA PRO A 163 -0.17 -4.78 -14.86
C PRO A 163 0.84 -3.94 -14.08
N LEU A 164 0.44 -2.78 -13.57
CA LEU A 164 1.27 -1.84 -12.83
C LEU A 164 1.16 -2.03 -11.30
N ALA A 165 0.25 -2.87 -10.83
CA ALA A 165 -0.11 -2.98 -9.41
C ALA A 165 1.07 -3.32 -8.49
N TYR A 166 2.12 -3.94 -9.02
CA TYR A 166 3.29 -4.39 -8.25
C TYR A 166 4.51 -3.48 -8.39
N GLN A 167 4.38 -2.35 -9.10
CA GLN A 167 5.39 -1.30 -9.07
C GLN A 167 5.35 -0.60 -7.71
N ASP A 168 6.52 -0.21 -7.20
CA ASP A 168 6.61 0.48 -5.90
C ASP A 168 6.24 1.97 -6.01
N THR A 169 4.99 2.21 -6.39
CA THR A 169 4.40 3.54 -6.58
C THR A 169 2.92 3.53 -6.18
N PRO A 170 2.35 4.66 -5.70
CA PRO A 170 0.92 4.80 -5.56
C PRO A 170 0.23 4.80 -6.92
N LEU A 171 -0.99 4.24 -6.99
CA LEU A 171 -1.80 4.20 -8.22
C LEU A 171 -3.18 4.82 -7.95
N PRO A 172 -3.78 5.54 -8.94
CA PRO A 172 -5.11 6.12 -8.78
C PRO A 172 -6.19 5.03 -8.71
N ILE A 173 -7.14 5.22 -7.80
CA ILE A 173 -8.29 4.33 -7.60
C ILE A 173 -9.65 5.02 -7.81
N GLY A 174 -9.64 6.25 -8.31
CA GLY A 174 -10.81 7.11 -8.46
C GLY A 174 -11.00 8.06 -7.29
N PHE A 175 -11.94 9.03 -7.44
CA PHE A 175 -12.32 9.98 -6.39
C PHE A 175 -11.13 10.77 -5.80
N ASP A 176 -10.10 11.07 -6.62
CA ASP A 176 -8.83 11.69 -6.22
C ASP A 176 -8.10 10.93 -5.10
N LYS A 177 -8.36 9.63 -4.98
CA LYS A 177 -7.70 8.72 -4.04
C LYS A 177 -6.74 7.77 -4.76
N THR A 178 -5.80 7.23 -4.00
CA THR A 178 -4.81 6.29 -4.48
C THR A 178 -4.72 5.08 -3.57
N ILE A 179 -4.37 3.92 -4.13
CA ILE A 179 -3.78 2.83 -3.35
C ILE A 179 -2.35 3.22 -3.00
N SER A 180 -1.97 3.13 -1.73
CA SER A 180 -0.64 3.53 -1.26
C SER A 180 0.48 2.72 -1.92
N GLN A 181 1.68 3.32 -2.04
CA GLN A 181 2.90 2.65 -2.48
C GLN A 181 3.14 1.37 -1.66
N PRO A 182 3.53 0.24 -2.28
CA PRO A 182 3.79 -1.02 -1.58
C PRO A 182 4.76 -0.91 -0.40
N PHE A 183 5.88 -0.20 -0.56
CA PHE A 183 6.82 0.05 0.54
C PHE A 183 6.14 0.73 1.73
N ILE A 184 5.31 1.74 1.50
CA ILE A 184 4.59 2.46 2.56
C ILE A 184 3.57 1.55 3.26
N VAL A 185 2.83 0.72 2.52
CA VAL A 185 1.91 -0.28 3.10
C VAL A 185 2.67 -1.23 4.03
N ALA A 186 3.79 -1.79 3.56
CA ALA A 186 4.60 -2.70 4.34
C ALA A 186 5.18 -2.02 5.59
N LEU A 187 5.75 -0.81 5.44
CA LEU A 187 6.34 -0.05 6.54
C LEU A 187 5.29 0.33 7.60
N MET A 188 4.13 0.85 7.19
CA MET A 188 3.06 1.20 8.13
C MET A 188 2.54 -0.02 8.90
N THR A 189 2.39 -1.15 8.21
CA THR A 189 1.97 -2.41 8.84
C THR A 189 3.02 -2.92 9.83
N ASP A 190 4.30 -2.87 9.48
CA ASP A 190 5.40 -3.27 10.35
C ASP A 190 5.52 -2.38 11.59
N LEU A 191 5.40 -1.05 11.41
CA LEU A 191 5.40 -0.10 12.51
C LEU A 191 4.22 -0.27 13.45
N LEU A 192 3.07 -0.65 12.90
CA LEU A 192 1.87 -0.98 13.68
C LEU A 192 2.12 -2.22 14.56
N GLY A 193 2.79 -3.23 14.03
CA GLY A 193 3.12 -4.48 14.72
C GLY A 193 1.88 -5.27 15.14
N PRO A 194 0.99 -5.63 14.19
CA PRO A 194 -0.24 -6.35 14.52
C PRO A 194 0.03 -7.77 15.02
N GLU A 195 -0.81 -8.26 15.96
CA GLU A 195 -0.75 -9.63 16.47
C GLU A 195 -2.04 -10.39 16.12
N PRO A 196 -1.99 -11.74 15.99
CA PRO A 196 -3.11 -12.55 15.47
C PRO A 196 -4.43 -12.44 16.23
N HIS A 197 -4.41 -12.05 17.49
CA HIS A 197 -5.60 -11.92 18.35
C HIS A 197 -6.10 -10.48 18.48
N GLU A 198 -5.40 -9.52 17.88
CA GLU A 198 -5.69 -8.10 18.03
C GLU A 198 -6.85 -7.62 17.14
N SER A 199 -7.56 -6.62 17.63
CA SER A 199 -8.60 -5.88 16.93
C SER A 199 -8.02 -4.56 16.45
N ILE A 200 -8.12 -4.29 15.15
CA ILE A 200 -7.50 -3.14 14.48
C ILE A 200 -8.58 -2.22 13.90
N LEU A 201 -8.44 -0.92 14.16
CA LEU A 201 -9.16 0.12 13.43
C LEU A 201 -8.32 0.58 12.23
N GLU A 202 -8.89 0.53 11.04
CA GLU A 202 -8.35 1.17 9.84
C GLU A 202 -9.22 2.38 9.47
N VAL A 203 -8.59 3.48 9.05
CA VAL A 203 -9.27 4.66 8.50
C VAL A 203 -8.74 4.96 7.10
N GLY A 204 -9.65 4.93 6.11
CA GLY A 204 -9.33 5.04 4.70
C GLY A 204 -9.17 3.67 4.04
N THR A 205 -10.27 2.95 3.87
CA THR A 205 -10.31 1.60 3.27
C THR A 205 -9.82 1.60 1.81
N GLY A 206 -10.18 2.66 1.04
CA GLY A 206 -9.97 2.70 -0.40
C GLY A 206 -10.64 1.51 -1.09
N LEU A 207 -9.87 0.71 -1.84
CA LEU A 207 -10.36 -0.53 -2.45
C LEU A 207 -10.11 -1.78 -1.59
N GLY A 208 -9.57 -1.63 -0.35
CA GLY A 208 -9.46 -2.70 0.65
C GLY A 208 -8.10 -3.39 0.72
N TYR A 209 -7.05 -2.92 0.05
CA TYR A 209 -5.75 -3.60 0.04
C TYR A 209 -5.06 -3.62 1.41
N GLN A 210 -4.98 -2.46 2.07
CA GLN A 210 -4.38 -2.37 3.41
C GLN A 210 -5.19 -3.19 4.42
N ALA A 211 -6.53 -3.14 4.35
CA ALA A 211 -7.40 -3.97 5.18
C ALA A 211 -7.12 -5.48 5.00
N ALA A 212 -6.93 -5.93 3.75
CA ALA A 212 -6.59 -7.33 3.46
C ALA A 212 -5.21 -7.72 4.03
N VAL A 213 -4.21 -6.83 3.95
CA VAL A 213 -2.88 -7.07 4.54
C VAL A 213 -2.96 -7.15 6.07
N LEU A 214 -3.75 -6.27 6.71
CA LEU A 214 -3.97 -6.31 8.15
C LEU A 214 -4.68 -7.59 8.59
N ALA A 215 -5.67 -8.07 7.83
CA ALA A 215 -6.42 -9.28 8.11
C ALA A 215 -5.57 -10.57 8.03
N GLU A 216 -4.47 -10.56 7.27
CA GLU A 216 -3.49 -11.66 7.29
C GLU A 216 -2.71 -11.76 8.62
N LEU A 217 -2.70 -10.68 9.41
CA LEU A 217 -1.81 -10.53 10.56
C LEU A 217 -2.54 -10.37 11.88
N SER A 218 -3.86 -10.14 11.86
CA SER A 218 -4.65 -9.80 13.04
C SER A 218 -5.95 -10.60 13.13
N GLY A 219 -6.63 -10.53 14.28
CA GLY A 219 -7.88 -11.25 14.51
C GLY A 219 -9.09 -10.60 13.84
N ARG A 220 -9.16 -9.27 13.80
CA ARG A 220 -10.28 -8.53 13.24
C ARG A 220 -9.87 -7.13 12.78
N VAL A 221 -10.35 -6.73 11.62
CA VAL A 221 -10.15 -5.37 11.07
C VAL A 221 -11.50 -4.66 10.93
N TRP A 222 -11.59 -3.47 11.51
CA TRP A 222 -12.73 -2.57 11.42
C TRP A 222 -12.29 -1.37 10.59
N SER A 223 -12.78 -1.26 9.37
CA SER A 223 -12.33 -0.25 8.43
C SER A 223 -13.42 0.78 8.16
N VAL A 224 -13.03 2.05 8.11
CA VAL A 224 -13.96 3.18 7.86
C VAL A 224 -13.54 3.88 6.58
N GLU A 225 -14.49 4.02 5.65
CA GLU A 225 -14.32 4.72 4.37
C GLU A 225 -15.37 5.82 4.22
N ILE A 226 -14.96 7.00 3.77
CA ILE A 226 -15.89 8.13 3.61
C ILE A 226 -16.56 8.11 2.24
N VAL A 227 -15.91 7.52 1.23
CA VAL A 227 -16.43 7.42 -0.15
C VAL A 227 -17.21 6.12 -0.28
N GLU A 228 -18.54 6.22 -0.41
CA GLU A 228 -19.46 5.08 -0.46
C GLU A 228 -19.13 4.11 -1.60
N GLU A 229 -18.79 4.62 -2.78
CA GLU A 229 -18.46 3.80 -3.94
C GLU A 229 -17.17 3.01 -3.75
N LEU A 230 -16.16 3.58 -3.07
CA LEU A 230 -14.93 2.86 -2.73
C LEU A 230 -15.22 1.78 -1.69
N ALA A 231 -15.99 2.08 -0.66
CA ALA A 231 -16.40 1.12 0.36
C ALA A 231 -17.12 -0.10 -0.25
N GLY A 232 -18.08 0.13 -1.15
CA GLY A 232 -18.80 -0.94 -1.85
C GLY A 232 -17.89 -1.80 -2.73
N GLN A 233 -16.92 -1.19 -3.41
CA GLN A 233 -15.92 -1.92 -4.20
C GLN A 233 -14.96 -2.71 -3.29
N ALA A 234 -14.53 -2.14 -2.16
CA ALA A 234 -13.70 -2.83 -1.19
C ALA A 234 -14.39 -4.07 -0.61
N GLU A 235 -15.66 -3.96 -0.23
CA GLU A 235 -16.45 -5.12 0.22
C GLU A 235 -16.52 -6.23 -0.83
N ALA A 236 -16.73 -5.86 -2.08
CA ALA A 236 -16.78 -6.82 -3.18
C ALA A 236 -15.41 -7.51 -3.39
N ASN A 237 -14.30 -6.75 -3.36
CA ASN A 237 -12.95 -7.27 -3.49
C ASN A 237 -12.61 -8.24 -2.35
N LEU A 238 -12.83 -7.82 -1.11
CA LEU A 238 -12.53 -8.62 0.08
C LEU A 238 -13.36 -9.90 0.13
N ARG A 239 -14.66 -9.82 -0.22
CA ARG A 239 -15.54 -11.00 -0.31
C ARG A 239 -15.07 -12.00 -1.36
N GLN A 240 -14.63 -11.53 -2.54
CA GLN A 240 -14.08 -12.40 -3.59
C GLN A 240 -12.80 -13.12 -3.15
N LEU A 241 -12.05 -12.53 -2.23
CA LEU A 241 -10.81 -13.09 -1.69
C LEU A 241 -11.03 -13.90 -0.41
N GLY A 242 -12.27 -14.01 0.08
CA GLY A 242 -12.59 -14.77 1.29
C GLY A 242 -12.13 -14.10 2.58
N CYS A 243 -11.87 -12.78 2.56
CA CYS A 243 -11.48 -12.02 3.75
C CYS A 243 -12.72 -11.70 4.60
N SER A 244 -13.14 -12.64 5.44
CA SER A 244 -14.33 -12.50 6.33
C SER A 244 -14.06 -11.67 7.58
N ASP A 245 -12.78 -11.47 7.92
CA ASP A 245 -12.37 -10.82 9.16
C ASP A 245 -12.23 -9.29 9.04
N VAL A 246 -12.65 -8.74 7.92
CA VAL A 246 -12.76 -7.30 7.67
C VAL A 246 -14.22 -6.89 7.65
N ALA A 247 -14.57 -5.90 8.48
CA ALA A 247 -15.85 -5.21 8.39
C ALA A 247 -15.62 -3.76 7.92
N ILE A 248 -16.45 -3.28 7.00
CA ILE A 248 -16.36 -1.92 6.48
C ILE A 248 -17.58 -1.12 6.92
N ARG A 249 -17.34 0.15 7.29
CA ARG A 249 -18.38 1.15 7.53
C ARG A 249 -18.14 2.38 6.66
N ILE A 250 -19.22 2.88 6.06
CA ILE A 250 -19.22 4.18 5.38
C ILE A 250 -19.38 5.27 6.44
N GLY A 251 -18.50 6.28 6.40
CA GLY A 251 -18.59 7.42 7.31
C GLY A 251 -17.29 8.18 7.55
N ASP A 252 -17.38 9.14 8.47
CA ASP A 252 -16.27 9.99 8.90
C ASP A 252 -15.28 9.19 9.77
N GLY A 253 -14.13 8.85 9.19
CA GLY A 253 -13.08 8.09 9.85
C GLY A 253 -12.42 8.82 11.02
N SER A 254 -12.52 10.15 11.11
CA SER A 254 -11.98 10.92 12.26
C SER A 254 -12.68 10.59 13.58
N ARG A 255 -13.90 10.05 13.50
CA ARG A 255 -14.70 9.61 14.65
C ARG A 255 -14.38 8.17 15.07
N GLY A 256 -13.56 7.45 14.32
CA GLY A 256 -13.32 6.01 14.51
C GLY A 256 -14.58 5.18 14.33
N TRP A 257 -14.67 4.04 15.03
CA TRP A 257 -15.85 3.18 15.04
C TRP A 257 -16.15 2.71 16.47
N ARG A 258 -16.87 3.55 17.21
CA ARG A 258 -17.04 3.44 18.67
C ARG A 258 -17.69 2.13 19.12
N GLU A 259 -18.59 1.57 18.32
CA GLU A 259 -19.36 0.36 18.65
C GLU A 259 -18.48 -0.88 18.80
N HIS A 260 -17.28 -0.86 18.24
CA HIS A 260 -16.32 -1.98 18.29
C HIS A 260 -15.06 -1.66 19.08
N ALA A 261 -15.00 -0.46 19.68
CA ALA A 261 -13.92 -0.07 20.58
C ALA A 261 -14.00 -0.83 21.93
N PRO A 262 -12.86 -0.96 22.65
CA PRO A 262 -11.55 -0.41 22.33
C PRO A 262 -10.70 -1.32 21.44
N TYR A 263 -9.84 -0.69 20.61
CA TYR A 263 -8.93 -1.37 19.68
C TYR A 263 -7.53 -1.54 20.25
N ASP A 264 -6.84 -2.60 19.84
CA ASP A 264 -5.43 -2.80 20.16
C ASP A 264 -4.55 -1.84 19.35
N ARG A 265 -4.90 -1.64 18.09
CA ARG A 265 -4.14 -0.83 17.14
C ARG A 265 -5.07 0.01 16.26
N ALA A 266 -4.52 1.12 15.72
CA ALA A 266 -5.18 1.85 14.64
C ALA A 266 -4.17 2.25 13.55
N LEU A 267 -4.60 2.18 12.29
CA LEU A 267 -3.82 2.59 11.12
C LEU A 267 -4.66 3.56 10.29
N LEU A 268 -4.14 4.76 10.02
CA LEU A 268 -4.79 5.73 9.17
C LEU A 268 -4.04 5.85 7.84
N THR A 269 -4.73 5.65 6.75
CA THR A 269 -4.19 5.81 5.38
C THR A 269 -4.52 7.18 4.79
N ALA A 270 -4.99 8.10 5.62
CA ALA A 270 -5.24 9.50 5.30
C ALA A 270 -4.52 10.41 6.29
N ALA A 271 -4.01 11.56 5.82
CA ALA A 271 -3.23 12.49 6.65
C ALA A 271 -4.12 13.37 7.51
N ALA A 272 -3.81 13.46 8.79
CA ALA A 272 -4.45 14.37 9.73
C ALA A 272 -3.47 15.48 10.15
N GLU A 273 -3.94 16.72 10.31
CA GLU A 273 -3.09 17.80 10.87
C GLU A 273 -2.73 17.52 12.33
N ARG A 274 -3.67 16.93 13.06
CA ARG A 274 -3.53 16.49 14.46
C ARG A 274 -4.20 15.13 14.60
N LEU A 275 -3.69 14.33 15.53
CA LEU A 275 -4.32 13.05 15.88
C LEU A 275 -5.76 13.30 16.32
N PRO A 276 -6.78 12.69 15.68
CA PRO A 276 -8.17 12.85 16.10
C PRO A 276 -8.38 12.30 17.52
N PRO A 277 -8.86 13.11 18.46
CA PRO A 277 -9.04 12.65 19.85
C PRO A 277 -9.95 11.42 19.96
N ALA A 278 -11.01 11.37 19.15
CA ALA A 278 -11.95 10.25 19.17
C ALA A 278 -11.27 8.90 18.79
N ILE A 279 -10.24 8.91 17.97
CA ILE A 279 -9.47 7.70 17.66
C ILE A 279 -8.60 7.31 18.86
N LEU A 280 -7.89 8.28 19.47
CA LEU A 280 -7.05 8.02 20.63
C LEU A 280 -7.87 7.47 21.83
N ASP A 281 -9.08 7.98 22.03
CA ASP A 281 -10.00 7.51 23.09
C ASP A 281 -10.42 6.04 22.88
N GLN A 282 -10.47 5.58 21.63
CA GLN A 282 -10.85 4.23 21.25
C GLN A 282 -9.69 3.24 21.27
N ILE A 283 -8.47 3.66 21.60
CA ILE A 283 -7.30 2.78 21.70
C ILE A 283 -7.11 2.32 23.14
N LYS A 284 -6.87 1.02 23.31
CA LYS A 284 -6.53 0.39 24.60
C LYS A 284 -5.28 1.02 25.22
N PRO A 285 -5.12 0.98 26.55
CA PRO A 285 -3.80 1.14 27.16
C PRO A 285 -2.79 0.17 26.55
N ARG A 286 -1.55 0.63 26.31
CA ARG A 286 -0.48 -0.07 25.57
C ARG A 286 -0.77 -0.30 24.07
N GLY A 287 -1.81 0.32 23.52
CA GLY A 287 -2.13 0.29 22.10
C GLY A 287 -1.29 1.27 21.31
N ARG A 288 -1.35 1.15 19.96
CA ARG A 288 -0.53 1.93 19.03
C ARG A 288 -1.36 2.45 17.88
N ILE A 289 -1.00 3.65 17.41
CA ILE A 289 -1.56 4.27 16.21
C ILE A 289 -0.41 4.57 15.24
N VAL A 290 -0.61 4.26 13.96
CA VAL A 290 0.30 4.65 12.87
C VAL A 290 -0.47 5.50 11.88
N LEU A 291 0.05 6.71 11.60
CA LEU A 291 -0.64 7.65 10.73
C LEU A 291 0.33 8.64 10.08
N PRO A 292 -0.02 9.21 8.91
CA PRO A 292 0.58 10.44 8.40
C PRO A 292 0.06 11.62 9.24
N LEU A 293 0.95 12.41 9.82
CA LEU A 293 0.60 13.53 10.71
C LEU A 293 1.33 14.81 10.29
N GLY A 294 0.59 15.90 10.18
CA GLY A 294 1.11 17.22 9.84
C GLY A 294 0.31 17.92 8.73
N PRO A 295 0.64 19.19 8.45
CA PRO A 295 0.04 19.94 7.35
C PRO A 295 0.44 19.36 5.98
N ASP A 296 -0.28 19.71 4.91
CA ASP A 296 -0.11 19.12 3.58
C ASP A 296 1.33 19.16 3.04
N GLU A 297 2.04 20.25 3.33
CA GLU A 297 3.42 20.42 2.85
C GLU A 297 4.46 19.70 3.75
N ALA A 298 4.04 19.19 4.91
CA ALA A 298 4.96 18.69 5.94
C ALA A 298 4.42 17.49 6.73
N GLN A 299 3.90 16.49 6.03
CA GLN A 299 3.42 15.25 6.65
C GLN A 299 4.59 14.32 7.03
N TRP A 300 4.49 13.73 8.21
CA TRP A 300 5.43 12.73 8.71
C TRP A 300 4.69 11.44 9.01
N LEU A 301 5.22 10.32 8.57
CA LEU A 301 4.79 9.03 9.08
C LEU A 301 5.12 8.97 10.57
N THR A 302 4.08 8.81 11.39
CA THR A 302 4.14 8.99 12.83
C THR A 302 3.59 7.76 13.53
N VAL A 303 4.29 7.33 14.57
CA VAL A 303 3.84 6.31 15.52
C VAL A 303 3.46 7.01 16.82
N VAL A 304 2.27 6.69 17.31
CA VAL A 304 1.78 7.14 18.62
C VAL A 304 1.52 5.91 19.48
N ASP A 305 2.28 5.77 20.56
CA ASP A 305 2.08 4.71 21.55
C ASP A 305 1.30 5.27 22.76
N LYS A 306 0.23 4.59 23.17
CA LYS A 306 -0.54 4.92 24.37
C LYS A 306 -0.05 4.06 25.52
N GLY A 307 0.52 4.69 26.55
CA GLY A 307 1.02 4.02 27.74
C GLY A 307 -0.08 3.34 28.57
N ALA A 308 0.33 2.54 29.54
CA ALA A 308 -0.61 1.92 30.50
C ALA A 308 -1.32 2.97 31.39
N ASP A 309 -0.68 4.11 31.60
CA ASP A 309 -1.17 5.28 32.36
C ASP A 309 -2.03 6.23 31.49
N GLY A 310 -2.22 5.91 30.20
CA GLY A 310 -2.94 6.73 29.23
C GLY A 310 -2.12 7.85 28.61
N GLN A 311 -0.86 8.08 29.04
CA GLN A 311 0.03 9.05 28.40
C GLN A 311 0.41 8.59 27.01
N THR A 312 0.69 9.53 26.11
CA THR A 312 1.08 9.21 24.74
C THR A 312 2.53 9.60 24.46
N SER A 313 3.27 8.72 23.80
CA SER A 313 4.55 9.04 23.18
C SER A 313 4.40 9.12 21.67
N VAL A 314 5.08 10.09 21.05
CA VAL A 314 4.97 10.36 19.62
C VAL A 314 6.34 10.30 18.98
N ARG A 315 6.48 9.46 17.94
CA ARG A 315 7.72 9.32 17.18
C ARG A 315 7.46 9.56 15.68
N LYS A 316 8.11 10.57 15.13
CA LYS A 316 8.13 10.87 13.69
C LYS A 316 9.27 10.10 13.04
N LEU A 317 9.02 9.51 11.85
CA LEU A 317 10.01 8.70 11.12
C LEU A 317 10.45 9.39 9.82
N ILE A 318 9.69 9.20 8.75
CA ILE A 318 10.03 9.68 7.42
C ILE A 318 8.98 10.67 6.90
N ARG A 319 9.37 11.49 5.95
CA ARG A 319 8.43 12.38 5.24
C ARG A 319 7.58 11.56 4.30
N VAL A 320 6.28 11.85 4.29
CA VAL A 320 5.29 11.17 3.44
C VAL A 320 4.32 12.17 2.84
N ARG A 321 3.54 11.71 1.86
CA ARG A 321 2.44 12.50 1.28
C ARG A 321 1.22 11.61 1.09
N PHE A 322 0.15 11.94 1.82
CA PHE A 322 -1.14 11.28 1.75
C PHE A 322 -2.25 12.28 1.44
N SER A 323 -3.37 11.79 0.92
CA SER A 323 -4.61 12.56 0.87
C SER A 323 -5.03 12.97 2.28
N ARG A 324 -5.68 14.13 2.41
CA ARG A 324 -6.19 14.57 3.70
C ARG A 324 -7.27 13.63 4.22
N LEU A 325 -7.33 13.51 5.54
CA LEU A 325 -8.45 12.92 6.24
C LEU A 325 -9.67 13.85 6.07
N GLU A 326 -10.63 13.40 5.29
CA GLU A 326 -11.88 14.13 5.10
C GLU A 326 -12.81 13.88 6.29
N THR A 327 -13.52 14.93 6.68
CA THR A 327 -14.48 14.89 7.80
C THR A 327 -15.82 15.42 7.33
N VAL A 328 -16.90 14.86 7.88
CA VAL A 328 -18.26 15.37 7.66
C VAL A 328 -18.52 16.39 8.78
N VAL A 329 -18.77 17.63 8.37
CA VAL A 329 -19.12 18.75 9.28
C VAL A 329 -20.55 18.63 9.76
#